data_acfa6d3310a81bb931a89b7eb4f725f2
#
_entry.id   acfa6d3310a81bb931a89b7eb4f725f2
#
_cell.length_a   1.000
_cell.length_b   1.000
_cell.length_c   1.000
_cell.angle_alpha   90.00
_cell.angle_beta   90.00
_cell.angle_gamma   90.00
#
_symmetry.space_group_name_H-M   'P 1'
#
loop_
_entity.id
_entity.type
_entity.pdbx_description
1 polymer ?
#
loop_
_entity_poly.entity_id
_entity_poly.type
_entity_poly.pdbx_seq_one_letter_code
_entity_poly.pdbx_strand_id
1 'polypeptide(L)'
;RDLDTRWPPPRRYHADVIRNLKNAGATLIVYDVLFSGPTTPEDDIALDKALKEAVNVVLTSRIDRNFTQLSKSLEEPHYDDELGIDFLAAARVGFAEVPTDADQIVRRFVPTMKFRDEWIPSLASAAFLAFTGKEETDIQVERDHIVVGGQTIPRTGPTVIDLVDKAPVPSAYMDFPAGNGTFPMTSFGQVALDEFSKVQFN
;
A
#
# COMPACT_ATOMS: atom_id res chain seq x y z
N ARG A 1 17.46 18.51 -9.05
CA ARG A 1 16.43 19.43 -9.60
C ARG A 1 15.14 19.16 -8.84
N ASP A 2 14.56 20.17 -8.21
CA ASP A 2 13.26 20.02 -7.57
C ASP A 2 12.17 20.15 -8.62
N LEU A 3 11.11 19.33 -8.48
CA LEU A 3 9.91 19.55 -9.27
C LEU A 3 9.32 20.90 -8.84
N ASP A 4 9.12 21.82 -9.80
CA ASP A 4 8.49 23.11 -9.53
C ASP A 4 6.97 22.93 -9.34
N THR A 5 6.61 22.20 -8.27
CA THR A 5 5.24 21.90 -7.93
C THR A 5 5.05 21.77 -6.41
N ARG A 6 3.85 22.08 -5.95
CA ARG A 6 3.45 21.87 -4.55
C ARG A 6 3.10 20.41 -4.30
N TRP A 7 3.27 19.94 -3.06
CA TRP A 7 2.77 18.65 -2.63
C TRP A 7 1.25 18.71 -2.35
N PRO A 8 0.44 17.72 -2.77
CA PRO A 8 0.82 16.57 -3.60
C PRO A 8 1.07 16.98 -5.06
N PRO A 9 2.06 16.37 -5.73
CA PRO A 9 2.31 16.65 -7.14
C PRO A 9 1.19 16.09 -8.02
N PRO A 10 0.95 16.66 -9.22
CA PRO A 10 0.03 16.11 -10.21
C PRO A 10 0.31 14.64 -10.54
N ARG A 11 -0.75 13.85 -10.82
CA ARG A 11 -0.64 12.39 -11.05
C ARG A 11 0.26 12.01 -12.22
N ARG A 12 0.45 12.86 -13.22
CA ARG A 12 1.42 12.62 -14.29
C ARG A 12 2.85 12.40 -13.79
N TYR A 13 3.28 13.10 -12.73
CA TYR A 13 4.61 12.88 -12.14
C TYR A 13 4.71 11.53 -11.43
N HIS A 14 3.63 11.07 -10.82
CA HIS A 14 3.56 9.70 -10.28
C HIS A 14 3.62 8.66 -11.39
N ALA A 15 2.97 8.92 -12.52
CA ALA A 15 3.07 8.08 -13.70
C ALA A 15 4.52 7.98 -14.22
N ASP A 16 5.24 9.10 -14.26
CA ASP A 16 6.65 9.12 -14.67
C ASP A 16 7.53 8.36 -13.68
N VAL A 17 7.30 8.50 -12.37
CA VAL A 17 8.00 7.71 -11.34
C VAL A 17 7.80 6.21 -11.57
N ILE A 18 6.56 5.76 -11.78
CA ILE A 18 6.25 4.34 -12.01
C ILE A 18 6.95 3.82 -13.27
N ARG A 19 6.88 4.57 -14.38
CA ARG A 19 7.56 4.19 -15.62
C ARG A 19 9.07 4.12 -15.46
N ASN A 20 9.66 5.11 -14.79
CA ASN A 20 11.10 5.19 -14.59
C ASN A 20 11.62 4.07 -13.69
N LEU A 21 10.89 3.74 -12.61
CA LEU A 21 11.20 2.60 -11.75
C LEU A 21 11.11 1.27 -12.53
N LYS A 22 10.03 1.07 -13.31
CA LYS A 22 9.91 -0.09 -14.20
C LYS A 22 11.08 -0.20 -15.16
N ASN A 23 11.41 0.90 -15.85
CA ASN A 23 12.52 0.95 -16.80
C ASN A 23 13.89 0.71 -16.14
N ALA A 24 14.02 1.05 -14.87
CA ALA A 24 15.19 0.75 -14.06
C ALA A 24 15.29 -0.71 -13.60
N GLY A 25 14.26 -1.52 -13.86
CA GLY A 25 14.24 -2.95 -13.53
C GLY A 25 13.61 -3.28 -12.18
N ALA A 26 12.84 -2.37 -11.58
CA ALA A 26 12.14 -2.67 -10.32
C ALA A 26 11.24 -3.89 -10.49
N THR A 27 11.47 -4.92 -9.68
CA THR A 27 10.68 -6.16 -9.67
C THR A 27 9.28 -5.92 -9.12
N LEU A 28 9.16 -5.04 -8.13
CA LEU A 28 7.92 -4.63 -7.50
C LEU A 28 8.00 -3.15 -7.13
N ILE A 29 6.90 -2.44 -7.32
CA ILE A 29 6.75 -1.04 -6.91
C ILE A 29 5.63 -0.97 -5.87
N VAL A 30 5.97 -0.65 -4.63
CA VAL A 30 4.99 -0.45 -3.56
C VAL A 30 4.79 1.05 -3.38
N TYR A 31 3.56 1.51 -3.60
CA TYR A 31 3.25 2.93 -3.67
C TYR A 31 2.36 3.36 -2.51
N ASP A 32 2.96 3.93 -1.48
CA ASP A 32 2.24 4.39 -0.28
C ASP A 32 1.72 5.83 -0.48
N VAL A 33 0.91 5.99 -1.52
CA VAL A 33 0.15 7.21 -1.79
C VAL A 33 -1.28 6.82 -2.16
N LEU A 34 -2.23 7.38 -1.44
CA LEU A 34 -3.65 7.15 -1.70
C LEU A 34 -4.11 7.99 -2.89
N PHE A 35 -4.46 7.33 -3.98
CA PHE A 35 -5.01 7.95 -5.19
C PHE A 35 -6.54 7.84 -5.22
N SER A 36 -7.22 8.33 -4.22
CA SER A 36 -8.67 8.38 -4.19
C SER A 36 -9.23 9.62 -4.87
N GLY A 37 -10.43 9.50 -5.44
CA GLY A 37 -11.13 10.58 -6.10
C GLY A 37 -10.47 11.08 -7.40
N PRO A 38 -11.18 11.90 -8.20
CA PRO A 38 -10.69 12.43 -9.46
C PRO A 38 -9.73 13.61 -9.24
N THR A 39 -8.83 13.80 -10.21
CA THR A 39 -8.04 15.04 -10.37
C THR A 39 -8.33 15.67 -11.73
N THR A 40 -7.33 15.90 -12.58
CA THR A 40 -7.60 16.28 -13.97
C THR A 40 -7.65 15.02 -14.83
N PRO A 41 -8.53 14.94 -15.85
CA PRO A 41 -8.62 13.78 -16.73
C PRO A 41 -7.28 13.36 -17.32
N GLU A 42 -6.45 14.31 -17.73
CA GLU A 42 -5.14 14.05 -18.32
C GLU A 42 -4.19 13.37 -17.33
N ASP A 43 -4.18 13.83 -16.09
CA ASP A 43 -3.34 13.29 -15.03
C ASP A 43 -3.81 11.89 -14.60
N ASP A 44 -5.12 11.68 -14.52
CA ASP A 44 -5.71 10.40 -14.14
C ASP A 44 -5.49 9.34 -15.21
N ILE A 45 -5.69 9.69 -16.48
CA ILE A 45 -5.38 8.82 -17.62
C ILE A 45 -3.88 8.50 -17.70
N ALA A 46 -3.01 9.47 -17.42
CA ALA A 46 -1.56 9.25 -17.44
C ALA A 46 -1.12 8.23 -16.37
N LEU A 47 -1.69 8.32 -15.17
CA LEU A 47 -1.42 7.38 -14.09
C LEU A 47 -1.99 5.99 -14.37
N ASP A 48 -3.26 5.90 -14.80
CA ASP A 48 -3.90 4.64 -15.16
C ASP A 48 -3.08 3.87 -16.22
N LYS A 49 -2.65 4.58 -17.25
CA LYS A 49 -1.80 4.00 -18.30
C LYS A 49 -0.47 3.49 -17.72
N ALA A 50 0.19 4.25 -16.84
CA ALA A 50 1.44 3.83 -16.24
C ALA A 50 1.28 2.59 -15.35
N LEU A 51 0.19 2.50 -14.59
CA LEU A 51 -0.14 1.33 -13.77
C LEU A 51 -0.36 0.09 -14.64
N LYS A 52 -1.17 0.21 -15.69
CA LYS A 52 -1.43 -0.88 -16.67
C LYS A 52 -0.17 -1.33 -17.41
N GLU A 53 0.73 -0.41 -17.73
CA GLU A 53 2.02 -0.70 -18.35
C GLU A 53 3.01 -1.38 -17.39
N ALA A 54 3.00 -1.00 -16.12
CA ALA A 54 3.96 -1.52 -15.13
C ALA A 54 3.66 -2.96 -14.71
N VAL A 55 2.41 -3.30 -14.44
CA VAL A 55 1.88 -4.64 -14.06
C VAL A 55 2.36 -5.15 -12.69
N ASN A 56 3.32 -4.50 -12.06
CA ASN A 56 3.97 -4.90 -10.82
C ASN A 56 3.87 -3.82 -9.73
N VAL A 57 2.72 -3.14 -9.66
CA VAL A 57 2.49 -2.07 -8.70
C VAL A 57 1.51 -2.53 -7.62
N VAL A 58 1.80 -2.16 -6.39
CA VAL A 58 0.88 -2.29 -5.25
C VAL A 58 0.55 -0.89 -4.75
N LEU A 59 -0.72 -0.54 -4.75
CA LEU A 59 -1.24 0.73 -4.27
C LEU A 59 -1.75 0.62 -2.84
N THR A 60 -1.83 1.75 -2.17
CA THR A 60 -2.46 1.83 -0.86
C THR A 60 -3.95 2.09 -0.96
N SER A 61 -4.70 1.47 -0.06
CA SER A 61 -6.07 1.84 0.31
C SER A 61 -6.08 2.35 1.75
N ARG A 62 -7.19 2.90 2.18
CA ARG A 62 -7.39 3.34 3.55
C ARG A 62 -8.70 2.81 4.10
N ILE A 63 -8.65 2.18 5.26
CA ILE A 63 -9.86 1.81 6.00
C ILE A 63 -10.20 2.98 6.92
N ASP A 64 -11.19 3.80 6.51
CA ASP A 64 -11.64 4.90 7.34
C ASP A 64 -12.48 4.37 8.51
N ARG A 65 -11.96 4.59 9.71
CA ARG A 65 -12.64 4.27 10.96
C ARG A 65 -13.32 5.52 11.48
N ASN A 66 -14.55 5.73 11.07
CA ASN A 66 -15.32 6.81 11.62
C ASN A 66 -15.78 6.45 13.04
N PHE A 67 -15.06 6.94 14.04
CA PHE A 67 -15.35 6.68 15.47
C PHE A 67 -16.70 7.22 15.94
N THR A 68 -17.32 8.10 15.18
CA THR A 68 -18.62 8.70 15.52
C THR A 68 -19.81 7.98 14.87
N GLN A 69 -19.56 7.25 13.79
CA GLN A 69 -20.54 6.40 13.11
C GLN A 69 -19.97 5.00 13.05
N LEU A 70 -20.68 4.01 13.53
CA LEU A 70 -20.29 2.59 13.57
C LEU A 70 -20.01 1.97 12.18
N SER A 71 -19.84 2.77 11.14
CA SER A 71 -19.56 2.34 9.77
C SER A 71 -18.09 2.51 9.44
N LYS A 72 -17.44 1.42 9.07
CA LYS A 72 -16.15 1.45 8.37
C LYS A 72 -16.43 1.76 6.91
N SER A 73 -15.66 2.65 6.31
CA SER A 73 -15.57 2.82 4.87
C SER A 73 -14.19 2.44 4.38
N LEU A 74 -14.13 1.79 3.24
CA LEU A 74 -12.89 1.53 2.52
C LEU A 74 -12.72 2.63 1.49
N GLU A 75 -11.66 3.40 1.61
CA GLU A 75 -11.27 4.39 0.61
C GLU A 75 -10.29 3.72 -0.36
N GLU A 76 -10.80 3.44 -1.54
CA GLU A 76 -10.09 2.71 -2.58
C GLU A 76 -9.45 3.66 -3.59
N PRO A 77 -8.46 3.18 -4.37
CA PRO A 77 -7.96 3.89 -5.54
C PRO A 77 -9.05 4.28 -6.52
N HIS A 78 -8.83 5.35 -7.25
CA HIS A 78 -9.81 5.99 -8.11
C HIS A 78 -10.32 5.08 -9.24
N TYR A 79 -11.63 5.14 -9.47
CA TYR A 79 -12.34 4.50 -10.56
C TYR A 79 -13.20 5.55 -11.28
N ASP A 80 -13.19 5.54 -12.61
CA ASP A 80 -14.03 6.38 -13.45
C ASP A 80 -14.35 5.64 -14.77
N ASP A 81 -15.59 5.16 -14.86
CA ASP A 81 -16.06 4.38 -16.01
C ASP A 81 -16.15 5.21 -17.29
N GLU A 82 -16.49 6.48 -17.22
CA GLU A 82 -16.61 7.38 -18.36
C GLU A 82 -15.24 7.63 -19.03
N LEU A 83 -14.18 7.71 -18.22
CA LEU A 83 -12.82 7.89 -18.69
C LEU A 83 -12.08 6.56 -18.89
N GLY A 84 -12.67 5.42 -18.54
CA GLY A 84 -12.05 4.11 -18.59
C GLY A 84 -10.87 3.95 -17.62
N ILE A 85 -10.90 4.67 -16.50
CA ILE A 85 -9.89 4.65 -15.45
C ILE A 85 -10.28 3.61 -14.42
N ASP A 86 -9.38 2.68 -14.14
CA ASP A 86 -9.55 1.69 -13.09
C ASP A 86 -8.19 1.34 -12.46
N PHE A 87 -7.85 2.08 -11.41
CA PHE A 87 -6.61 1.83 -10.69
C PHE A 87 -6.62 0.51 -9.91
N LEU A 88 -7.82 0.00 -9.53
CA LEU A 88 -7.96 -1.30 -8.86
C LEU A 88 -7.65 -2.45 -9.81
N ALA A 89 -8.14 -2.40 -11.04
CA ALA A 89 -7.84 -3.43 -12.04
C ALA A 89 -6.39 -3.36 -12.53
N ALA A 90 -5.73 -2.20 -12.40
CA ALA A 90 -4.37 -1.97 -12.88
C ALA A 90 -3.29 -2.33 -11.86
N ALA A 91 -3.65 -2.47 -10.56
CA ALA A 91 -2.69 -2.71 -9.49
C ALA A 91 -3.31 -3.49 -8.34
N ARG A 92 -2.49 -4.21 -7.57
CA ARG A 92 -2.92 -4.77 -6.28
C ARG A 92 -3.07 -3.67 -5.24
N VAL A 93 -3.86 -3.94 -4.21
CA VAL A 93 -4.18 -2.94 -3.19
C VAL A 93 -4.02 -3.52 -1.80
N GLY A 94 -3.48 -2.72 -0.87
CA GLY A 94 -3.41 -3.05 0.55
C GLY A 94 -3.59 -1.82 1.43
N PHE A 95 -4.15 -1.98 2.64
CA PHE A 95 -4.30 -0.86 3.56
C PHE A 95 -2.97 -0.48 4.22
N ALA A 96 -2.76 0.82 4.46
CA ALA A 96 -1.52 1.35 5.05
C ALA A 96 -1.62 1.66 6.55
N GLU A 97 -2.78 1.51 7.18
CA GLU A 97 -2.96 1.81 8.59
C GLU A 97 -2.13 0.89 9.47
N VAL A 98 -1.43 1.50 10.41
CA VAL A 98 -0.69 0.81 11.46
C VAL A 98 -1.27 1.14 12.83
N PRO A 99 -1.50 0.13 13.69
CA PRO A 99 -1.99 0.39 15.02
C PRO A 99 -0.88 0.99 15.87
N THR A 100 -1.23 2.00 16.64
CA THR A 100 -0.38 2.53 17.71
C THR A 100 -0.80 1.97 19.06
N ASP A 101 0.14 1.76 19.95
CA ASP A 101 -0.14 1.47 21.36
C ASP A 101 -0.63 2.74 22.09
N ALA A 102 -1.05 2.60 23.34
CA ALA A 102 -1.58 3.71 24.14
C ALA A 102 -0.57 4.89 24.31
N ASP A 103 0.71 4.63 24.19
CA ASP A 103 1.79 5.61 24.18
C ASP A 103 2.13 6.17 22.79
N GLN A 104 1.29 5.89 21.80
CA GLN A 104 1.41 6.31 20.40
C GLN A 104 2.63 5.72 19.64
N ILE A 105 3.24 4.68 20.18
CA ILE A 105 4.35 3.99 19.50
C ILE A 105 3.80 2.80 18.71
N VAL A 106 4.27 2.67 17.47
CA VAL A 106 3.98 1.51 16.63
C VAL A 106 4.91 0.37 17.02
N ARG A 107 4.35 -0.74 17.50
CA ARG A 107 5.12 -1.96 17.84
C ARG A 107 4.57 -3.20 17.17
N ARG A 108 3.42 -3.07 16.49
CA ARG A 108 2.70 -4.21 15.97
C ARG A 108 2.44 -4.06 14.49
N PHE A 109 2.52 -5.18 13.82
CA PHE A 109 2.15 -5.34 12.43
C PHE A 109 0.77 -6.00 12.36
N VAL A 110 -0.08 -5.49 11.51
CA VAL A 110 -1.39 -6.04 11.19
C VAL A 110 -1.36 -6.55 9.75
N PRO A 111 -1.17 -7.88 9.55
CA PRO A 111 -1.08 -8.45 8.20
C PRO A 111 -2.34 -8.28 7.38
N THR A 112 -3.50 -8.36 8.05
CA THR A 112 -4.81 -8.29 7.40
C THR A 112 -5.86 -7.75 8.35
N MET A 113 -6.88 -7.09 7.81
CA MET A 113 -8.07 -6.68 8.53
C MET A 113 -9.33 -7.17 7.86
N LYS A 114 -10.34 -7.50 8.67
CA LYS A 114 -11.65 -7.86 8.14
C LYS A 114 -12.43 -6.58 7.80
N PHE A 115 -12.84 -6.46 6.55
CA PHE A 115 -13.74 -5.44 6.09
C PHE A 115 -14.97 -6.11 5.46
N ARG A 116 -16.16 -5.88 6.05
CA ARG A 116 -17.36 -6.69 5.76
C ARG A 116 -17.06 -8.17 5.96
N ASP A 117 -17.18 -8.99 4.94
CA ASP A 117 -16.93 -10.44 5.01
C ASP A 117 -15.59 -10.89 4.40
N GLU A 118 -14.77 -9.93 3.95
CA GLU A 118 -13.49 -10.19 3.29
C GLU A 118 -12.29 -9.80 4.15
N TRP A 119 -11.18 -10.54 4.00
CA TRP A 119 -9.90 -10.22 4.58
C TRP A 119 -9.09 -9.36 3.61
N ILE A 120 -8.88 -8.09 3.95
CA ILE A 120 -8.08 -7.16 3.16
C ILE A 120 -6.65 -7.19 3.66
N PRO A 121 -5.66 -7.39 2.78
CA PRO A 121 -4.25 -7.38 3.17
C PRO A 121 -3.79 -5.98 3.58
N SER A 122 -2.81 -5.90 4.47
CA SER A 122 -2.02 -4.69 4.63
C SER A 122 -1.17 -4.42 3.38
N LEU A 123 -0.70 -3.19 3.20
CA LEU A 123 0.19 -2.84 2.08
C LEU A 123 1.42 -3.75 2.02
N ALA A 124 2.01 -4.10 3.18
CA ALA A 124 3.12 -5.02 3.26
C ALA A 124 2.73 -6.46 2.87
N SER A 125 1.56 -6.94 3.31
CA SER A 125 1.08 -8.27 2.92
C SER A 125 0.73 -8.34 1.43
N ALA A 126 0.09 -7.30 0.87
CA ALA A 126 -0.19 -7.20 -0.55
C ALA A 126 1.12 -7.19 -1.38
N ALA A 127 2.13 -6.45 -0.91
CA ALA A 127 3.45 -6.45 -1.53
C ALA A 127 4.12 -7.83 -1.50
N PHE A 128 4.04 -8.54 -0.37
CA PHE A 128 4.58 -9.89 -0.25
C PHE A 128 3.85 -10.89 -1.17
N LEU A 129 2.53 -10.83 -1.23
CA LEU A 129 1.73 -11.67 -2.13
C LEU A 129 2.08 -11.38 -3.60
N ALA A 130 2.18 -10.11 -3.99
CA ALA A 130 2.58 -9.71 -5.33
C ALA A 130 3.98 -10.22 -5.68
N PHE A 131 4.95 -10.04 -4.78
CA PHE A 131 6.34 -10.47 -4.97
C PHE A 131 6.48 -11.98 -5.12
N THR A 132 5.65 -12.76 -4.40
CA THR A 132 5.68 -14.23 -4.42
C THR A 132 4.72 -14.86 -5.43
N GLY A 133 3.97 -14.07 -6.19
CA GLY A 133 2.99 -14.55 -7.16
C GLY A 133 1.80 -15.26 -6.50
N LYS A 134 1.41 -14.81 -5.30
CA LYS A 134 0.29 -15.34 -4.52
C LYS A 134 -0.91 -14.39 -4.58
N GLU A 135 -2.08 -14.89 -4.21
CA GLU A 135 -3.34 -14.13 -4.23
C GLU A 135 -3.85 -13.81 -2.82
N GLU A 136 -4.82 -12.91 -2.70
CA GLU A 136 -5.44 -12.55 -1.42
C GLU A 136 -6.15 -13.74 -0.77
N THR A 137 -6.61 -14.72 -1.55
CA THR A 137 -7.15 -15.99 -1.07
C THR A 137 -6.13 -16.86 -0.33
N ASP A 138 -4.84 -16.57 -0.47
CA ASP A 138 -3.76 -17.22 0.28
C ASP A 138 -3.56 -16.61 1.69
N ILE A 139 -4.48 -15.75 2.14
CA ILE A 139 -4.53 -15.24 3.52
C ILE A 139 -5.50 -16.10 4.33
N GLN A 140 -4.99 -16.66 5.43
CA GLN A 140 -5.79 -17.44 6.38
C GLN A 140 -5.56 -16.90 7.79
N VAL A 141 -6.63 -16.69 8.52
CA VAL A 141 -6.57 -16.15 9.88
C VAL A 141 -7.06 -17.22 10.86
N GLU A 142 -6.11 -17.75 11.61
CA GLU A 142 -6.36 -18.74 12.64
C GLU A 142 -6.33 -18.13 14.05
N ARG A 143 -6.64 -18.94 15.05
CA ARG A 143 -6.71 -18.46 16.44
C ARG A 143 -5.36 -17.96 16.95
N ASP A 144 -4.28 -18.64 16.63
CA ASP A 144 -2.93 -18.43 17.16
C ASP A 144 -1.91 -17.97 16.12
N HIS A 145 -2.26 -17.97 14.84
CA HIS A 145 -1.40 -17.55 13.75
C HIS A 145 -2.18 -16.98 12.57
N ILE A 146 -1.46 -16.32 11.67
CA ILE A 146 -1.96 -15.83 10.39
C ILE A 146 -1.05 -16.43 9.31
N VAL A 147 -1.64 -16.93 8.23
CA VAL A 147 -0.88 -17.35 7.05
C VAL A 147 -1.05 -16.30 5.97
N VAL A 148 0.05 -15.84 5.40
CA VAL A 148 0.06 -14.93 4.24
C VAL A 148 0.95 -15.56 3.18
N GLY A 149 0.37 -15.97 2.05
CA GLY A 149 1.12 -16.55 0.94
C GLY A 149 1.95 -17.79 1.33
N GLY A 150 1.49 -18.56 2.31
CA GLY A 150 2.18 -19.73 2.84
C GLY A 150 3.19 -19.45 3.96
N GLN A 151 3.41 -18.19 4.33
CA GLN A 151 4.23 -17.82 5.49
C GLN A 151 3.36 -17.71 6.74
N THR A 152 3.75 -18.43 7.79
CA THR A 152 3.06 -18.41 9.08
C THR A 152 3.59 -17.30 9.96
N ILE A 153 2.72 -16.40 10.37
CA ILE A 153 3.01 -15.28 11.28
C ILE A 153 2.33 -15.58 12.62
N PRO A 154 3.08 -15.82 13.71
CA PRO A 154 2.47 -16.09 15.01
C PRO A 154 1.74 -14.84 15.51
N ARG A 155 0.54 -15.03 16.03
CA ARG A 155 -0.19 -13.94 16.72
C ARG A 155 0.41 -13.78 18.11
N THR A 156 1.28 -12.77 18.24
CA THR A 156 1.99 -12.50 19.50
C THR A 156 1.52 -11.18 20.10
N GLY A 157 1.33 -11.18 21.40
CA GLY A 157 0.95 -9.98 22.15
C GLY A 157 -0.55 -9.88 22.46
N PRO A 158 -0.94 -8.84 23.20
CA PRO A 158 -2.33 -8.58 23.49
C PRO A 158 -3.11 -8.36 22.20
N THR A 159 -4.29 -8.94 22.13
CA THR A 159 -5.20 -8.75 21.00
C THR A 159 -5.48 -7.26 20.85
N VAL A 160 -5.14 -6.69 19.70
CA VAL A 160 -5.63 -5.35 19.34
C VAL A 160 -7.13 -5.50 19.11
N ILE A 161 -7.90 -4.79 19.90
CA ILE A 161 -9.35 -4.75 19.73
C ILE A 161 -9.66 -3.58 18.82
N ASP A 162 -10.33 -3.85 17.73
CA ASP A 162 -10.90 -2.78 16.91
C ASP A 162 -11.88 -1.98 17.77
N LEU A 163 -11.62 -0.69 17.91
CA LEU A 163 -12.44 0.18 18.75
C LEU A 163 -13.85 0.37 18.22
N VAL A 164 -14.06 0.13 16.94
CA VAL A 164 -15.38 0.26 16.29
C VAL A 164 -16.21 -1.02 16.47
N ASP A 165 -15.66 -2.18 16.09
CA ASP A 165 -16.40 -3.45 16.10
C ASP A 165 -16.16 -4.25 17.37
N LYS A 166 -15.24 -3.83 18.22
CA LYS A 166 -14.73 -4.60 19.36
C LYS A 166 -14.22 -6.00 18.94
N ALA A 167 -13.91 -6.15 17.66
CA ALA A 167 -13.39 -7.36 17.08
C ALA A 167 -11.87 -7.46 17.28
N PRO A 168 -11.32 -8.66 17.52
CA PRO A 168 -9.89 -8.84 17.61
C PRO A 168 -9.25 -8.59 16.24
N VAL A 169 -8.26 -7.69 16.19
CA VAL A 169 -7.43 -7.48 15.00
C VAL A 169 -6.22 -8.40 15.09
N PRO A 170 -5.99 -9.25 14.09
CA PRO A 170 -4.83 -10.11 14.08
C PRO A 170 -3.55 -9.29 13.96
N SER A 171 -2.61 -9.46 14.88
CA SER A 171 -1.37 -8.69 14.90
C SER A 171 -0.19 -9.51 15.41
N ALA A 172 1.02 -9.08 15.01
CA ALA A 172 2.29 -9.60 15.49
C ALA A 172 3.21 -8.44 15.89
N TYR A 173 4.17 -8.70 16.80
CA TYR A 173 5.20 -7.72 17.09
C TYR A 173 6.15 -7.56 15.90
N MET A 174 6.66 -6.34 15.71
CA MET A 174 7.65 -6.02 14.69
C MET A 174 9.02 -5.77 15.32
N ASP A 175 10.05 -6.32 14.64
CA ASP A 175 11.42 -5.87 14.83
C ASP A 175 11.73 -4.79 13.80
N PHE A 176 12.11 -3.60 14.26
CA PHE A 176 12.50 -2.51 13.40
C PHE A 176 13.98 -2.61 13.04
N PRO A 177 14.34 -2.48 11.76
CA PRO A 177 15.74 -2.40 11.36
C PRO A 177 16.40 -1.17 11.98
N ALA A 178 17.67 -1.30 12.35
CA ALA A 178 18.39 -0.27 13.09
C ALA A 178 18.73 0.95 12.20
N GLY A 179 18.17 2.11 12.56
CA GLY A 179 18.69 3.42 12.18
C GLY A 179 18.41 3.92 10.76
N ASN A 180 18.70 5.18 10.53
CA ASN A 180 18.64 5.83 9.22
C ASN A 180 19.74 5.28 8.31
N GLY A 181 19.42 5.05 7.03
CA GLY A 181 20.37 4.55 6.03
C GLY A 181 20.42 3.03 5.89
N THR A 182 19.57 2.29 6.59
CA THR A 182 19.43 0.82 6.39
C THR A 182 18.99 0.49 4.97
N PHE A 183 18.21 1.36 4.36
CA PHE A 183 17.75 1.24 2.97
C PHE A 183 18.24 2.42 2.13
N PRO A 184 18.62 2.19 0.85
CA PRO A 184 18.96 3.29 -0.05
C PRO A 184 17.73 4.19 -0.27
N MET A 185 17.96 5.50 -0.32
CA MET A 185 16.90 6.49 -0.51
C MET A 185 17.26 7.42 -1.67
N THR A 186 16.24 7.78 -2.46
CA THR A 186 16.33 8.80 -3.49
C THR A 186 15.08 9.67 -3.48
N SER A 187 15.17 10.90 -3.98
CA SER A 187 14.02 11.79 -3.97
C SER A 187 13.01 11.44 -5.05
N PHE A 188 11.73 11.71 -4.77
CA PHE A 188 10.65 11.59 -5.75
C PHE A 188 10.95 12.37 -7.04
N GLY A 189 11.43 13.62 -6.92
CA GLY A 189 11.77 14.45 -8.05
C GLY A 189 12.88 13.87 -8.94
N GLN A 190 13.91 13.26 -8.33
CA GLN A 190 14.97 12.59 -9.09
C GLN A 190 14.42 11.39 -9.87
N VAL A 191 13.54 10.61 -9.27
CA VAL A 191 12.93 9.47 -9.96
C VAL A 191 11.98 9.93 -11.07
N ALA A 192 11.16 10.94 -10.82
CA ALA A 192 10.24 11.50 -11.83
C ALA A 192 10.98 12.08 -13.04
N LEU A 193 12.16 12.64 -12.84
CA LEU A 193 13.00 13.21 -13.91
C LEU A 193 14.02 12.20 -14.51
N ASP A 194 13.97 10.94 -14.12
CA ASP A 194 14.94 9.89 -14.49
C ASP A 194 16.41 10.25 -14.15
N GLU A 195 16.59 11.05 -13.07
CA GLU A 195 17.91 11.54 -12.61
C GLU A 195 18.46 10.71 -11.43
N PHE A 196 18.14 9.44 -11.31
CA PHE A 196 18.59 8.57 -10.21
C PHE A 196 19.50 7.43 -10.69
N SER A 197 20.31 6.91 -9.78
CA SER A 197 21.19 5.76 -10.12
C SER A 197 20.38 4.47 -10.19
N LYS A 198 20.32 3.86 -11.37
CA LYS A 198 19.64 2.57 -11.61
C LYS A 198 20.27 1.37 -10.88
N VAL A 199 21.48 1.55 -10.35
CA VAL A 199 22.21 0.52 -9.58
C VAL A 199 21.59 0.27 -8.19
N GLN A 200 20.73 1.16 -7.71
CA GLN A 200 20.12 1.04 -6.38
C GLN A 200 18.99 0.00 -6.29
N PHE A 201 18.56 -0.57 -7.41
CA PHE A 201 17.39 -1.45 -7.47
C PHE A 201 17.72 -2.90 -7.88
N ASN A 202 19.01 -3.26 -7.94
CA ASN A 202 19.49 -4.62 -8.23
C ASN A 202 19.84 -5.39 -6.96
#